data_88d862770eb746888be02d682bd331a9
#
_entry.id   88d862770eb746888be02d682bd331a9
#
_cell.length_a   1.000
_cell.length_b   1.000
_cell.length_c   1.000
_cell.angle_alpha   90.00
_cell.angle_beta   90.00
_cell.angle_gamma   90.00
#
_symmetry.space_group_name_H-M   'P 1'
#
loop_
_entity.id
_entity.type
_entity.pdbx_description
1 polymer ?
#
loop_
_entity_poly.entity_id
_entity_poly.type
_entity_poly.pdbx_seq_one_letter_code
_entity_poly.pdbx_strand_id
1 'polypeptide(L)'
;MVRIRVLVVDDHRIFAESLAAALAAEPDVDVSAAGSGPAALRSMERASAEGRRFDVLLIDADLGGAAAMMSGGRVPTAVQEGTEGGLVDGISLVAGVRTGQPAVRTVVLAEKDDPRRAALALQAGASGWVAKDCSLSRLLTVIRGVLRDETHLPPALLTGVLRELTAARKHRTESERLVESLTPREREVLRCMVAGLGRKAVAERLFLSPHTVRTHMQNVLGKLGVHSTLAAVALARRAGVGPVDLAGNVVERGGQLA
;
A
#
# COMPACT_ATOMS: atom_id res chain seq x y z
N MET A 1 -33.38 -13.00 -1.19
CA MET A 1 -32.26 -12.85 -0.25
C MET A 1 -31.10 -12.21 -0.99
N VAL A 2 -30.49 -11.18 -0.46
CA VAL A 2 -29.28 -10.57 -1.05
C VAL A 2 -28.13 -11.54 -0.78
N ARG A 3 -27.47 -12.03 -1.83
CA ARG A 3 -26.29 -12.91 -1.69
C ARG A 3 -25.04 -12.08 -1.46
N ILE A 4 -24.16 -12.53 -0.57
CA ILE A 4 -22.84 -11.95 -0.32
C ILE A 4 -21.95 -12.29 -1.52
N ARG A 5 -21.44 -11.29 -2.21
CA ARG A 5 -20.58 -11.46 -3.39
C ARG A 5 -19.12 -11.43 -2.99
N VAL A 6 -18.47 -12.57 -3.15
CA VAL A 6 -17.08 -12.78 -2.76
C VAL A 6 -16.18 -12.93 -3.97
N LEU A 7 -15.04 -12.26 -4.00
CA LEU A 7 -13.98 -12.49 -4.98
C LEU A 7 -12.77 -13.09 -4.26
N VAL A 8 -12.38 -14.30 -4.67
CA VAL A 8 -11.15 -14.97 -4.20
C VAL A 8 -10.01 -14.58 -5.13
N VAL A 9 -8.92 -14.06 -4.58
CA VAL A 9 -7.73 -13.62 -5.34
C VAL A 9 -6.52 -14.38 -4.83
N ASP A 10 -6.07 -15.37 -5.60
CA ASP A 10 -4.96 -16.25 -5.22
C ASP A 10 -4.30 -16.78 -6.51
N ASP A 11 -2.98 -16.77 -6.60
CA ASP A 11 -2.23 -17.27 -7.75
C ASP A 11 -2.02 -18.80 -7.70
N HIS A 12 -2.34 -19.44 -6.58
CA HIS A 12 -2.46 -20.90 -6.45
C HIS A 12 -3.82 -21.36 -6.94
N ARG A 13 -3.92 -21.63 -8.26
CA ARG A 13 -5.16 -21.92 -8.94
C ARG A 13 -6.00 -23.02 -8.29
N ILE A 14 -5.39 -24.13 -7.86
CA ILE A 14 -6.09 -25.25 -7.22
C ILE A 14 -6.74 -24.79 -5.91
N PHE A 15 -6.03 -23.99 -5.10
CA PHE A 15 -6.57 -23.46 -3.87
C PHE A 15 -7.74 -22.51 -4.14
N ALA A 16 -7.57 -21.55 -5.06
CA ALA A 16 -8.61 -20.60 -5.43
C ALA A 16 -9.89 -21.27 -5.91
N GLU A 17 -9.76 -22.28 -6.82
CA GLU A 17 -10.90 -23.04 -7.36
C GLU A 17 -11.58 -23.89 -6.27
N SER A 18 -10.81 -24.54 -5.41
CA SER A 18 -11.34 -25.37 -4.32
C SER A 18 -12.07 -24.51 -3.26
N LEU A 19 -11.49 -23.37 -2.89
CA LEU A 19 -12.12 -22.44 -1.96
C LEU A 19 -13.39 -21.84 -2.55
N ALA A 20 -13.35 -21.45 -3.84
CA ALA A 20 -14.52 -20.92 -4.52
C ALA A 20 -15.65 -21.95 -4.60
N ALA A 21 -15.34 -23.21 -4.90
CA ALA A 21 -16.32 -24.30 -4.93
C ALA A 21 -16.93 -24.55 -3.53
N ALA A 22 -16.12 -24.53 -2.49
CA ALA A 22 -16.59 -24.69 -1.12
C ALA A 22 -17.51 -23.54 -0.67
N LEU A 23 -17.16 -22.28 -1.00
CA LEU A 23 -17.99 -21.10 -0.71
C LEU A 23 -19.29 -21.09 -1.54
N ALA A 24 -19.25 -21.55 -2.81
CA ALA A 24 -20.43 -21.61 -3.67
C ALA A 24 -21.49 -22.63 -3.19
N ALA A 25 -21.12 -23.57 -2.30
CA ALA A 25 -22.06 -24.48 -1.66
C ALA A 25 -22.97 -23.78 -0.63
N GLU A 26 -22.60 -22.58 -0.16
CA GLU A 26 -23.39 -21.80 0.77
C GLU A 26 -24.51 -21.05 0.02
N PRO A 27 -25.77 -21.14 0.47
CA PRO A 27 -26.91 -20.60 -0.28
C PRO A 27 -26.93 -19.05 -0.32
N ASP A 28 -26.24 -18.40 0.61
CA ASP A 28 -26.17 -16.94 0.75
C ASP A 28 -24.87 -16.34 0.14
N VAL A 29 -24.05 -17.14 -0.54
CA VAL A 29 -22.79 -16.69 -1.13
C VAL A 29 -22.81 -16.82 -2.66
N ASP A 30 -22.32 -15.80 -3.34
CA ASP A 30 -21.99 -15.78 -4.77
C ASP A 30 -20.50 -15.52 -4.94
N VAL A 31 -19.75 -16.46 -5.52
CA VAL A 31 -18.30 -16.40 -5.51
C VAL A 31 -17.71 -16.40 -6.92
N SER A 32 -16.66 -15.62 -7.08
CA SER A 32 -15.79 -15.61 -8.28
C SER A 32 -14.33 -15.75 -7.84
N ALA A 33 -13.47 -16.19 -8.77
CA ALA A 33 -12.04 -16.33 -8.51
C ALA A 33 -11.22 -15.54 -9.54
N ALA A 34 -10.07 -15.02 -9.11
CA ALA A 34 -9.08 -14.35 -9.94
C ALA A 34 -7.67 -14.81 -9.55
N GLY A 35 -6.83 -15.16 -10.52
CA GLY A 35 -5.48 -15.68 -10.30
C GLY A 35 -4.40 -14.61 -10.19
N SER A 36 -4.75 -13.31 -10.13
CA SER A 36 -3.77 -12.22 -10.00
C SER A 36 -4.43 -10.91 -9.64
N GLY A 37 -3.65 -9.96 -9.09
CA GLY A 37 -4.13 -8.62 -8.78
C GLY A 37 -4.75 -7.89 -9.97
N PRO A 38 -4.10 -7.81 -11.14
CA PRO A 38 -4.68 -7.21 -12.33
C PRO A 38 -5.99 -7.89 -12.79
N ALA A 39 -6.08 -9.21 -12.68
CA ALA A 39 -7.33 -9.94 -13.01
C ALA A 39 -8.45 -9.61 -12.03
N ALA A 40 -8.13 -9.49 -10.74
CA ALA A 40 -9.08 -9.07 -9.70
C ALA A 40 -9.63 -7.66 -9.97
N LEU A 41 -8.76 -6.69 -10.27
CA LEU A 41 -9.18 -5.31 -10.58
C LEU A 41 -10.12 -5.27 -11.80
N ARG A 42 -9.77 -5.95 -12.90
CA ARG A 42 -10.66 -6.05 -14.08
C ARG A 42 -12.02 -6.68 -13.74
N SER A 43 -12.04 -7.71 -12.89
CA SER A 43 -13.29 -8.35 -12.45
C SER A 43 -14.15 -7.40 -11.61
N MET A 44 -13.53 -6.60 -10.73
CA MET A 44 -14.19 -5.59 -9.91
C MET A 44 -14.75 -4.44 -10.77
N GLU A 45 -14.01 -3.95 -11.74
CA GLU A 45 -14.44 -2.91 -12.69
C GLU A 45 -15.65 -3.37 -13.50
N ARG A 46 -15.59 -4.59 -14.07
CA ARG A 46 -16.70 -5.19 -14.82
C ARG A 46 -17.94 -5.34 -13.94
N ALA A 47 -17.79 -5.91 -12.75
CA ALA A 47 -18.88 -6.08 -11.80
C ALA A 47 -19.50 -4.73 -11.40
N SER A 48 -18.68 -3.71 -11.23
CA SER A 48 -19.14 -2.33 -10.92
C SER A 48 -19.94 -1.74 -12.10
N ALA A 49 -19.48 -1.93 -13.34
CA ALA A 49 -20.18 -1.45 -14.54
C ALA A 49 -21.54 -2.15 -14.73
N GLU A 50 -21.66 -3.42 -14.32
CA GLU A 50 -22.89 -4.20 -14.35
C GLU A 50 -23.82 -3.94 -13.13
N GLY A 51 -23.45 -3.04 -12.22
CA GLY A 51 -24.19 -2.79 -10.98
C GLY A 51 -24.12 -3.93 -9.95
N ARG A 52 -23.22 -4.89 -10.15
CA ARG A 52 -23.05 -6.10 -9.33
C ARG A 52 -21.70 -6.07 -8.61
N ARG A 53 -21.52 -5.15 -7.66
CA ARG A 53 -20.26 -5.00 -6.92
C ARG A 53 -20.02 -6.19 -6.00
N PHE A 54 -18.74 -6.48 -5.75
CA PHE A 54 -18.33 -7.41 -4.70
C PHE A 54 -18.48 -6.76 -3.33
N ASP A 55 -18.82 -7.58 -2.34
CA ASP A 55 -18.94 -7.17 -0.94
C ASP A 55 -17.64 -7.47 -0.18
N VAL A 56 -17.01 -8.63 -0.48
CA VAL A 56 -15.79 -9.10 0.19
C VAL A 56 -14.77 -9.59 -0.83
N LEU A 57 -13.52 -9.21 -0.64
CA LEU A 57 -12.37 -9.80 -1.31
C LEU A 57 -11.56 -10.64 -0.33
N LEU A 58 -11.28 -11.89 -0.70
CA LEU A 58 -10.33 -12.77 -0.05
C LEU A 58 -9.04 -12.74 -0.84
N ILE A 59 -7.97 -12.21 -0.29
CA ILE A 59 -6.73 -11.92 -1.02
C ILE A 59 -5.58 -12.70 -0.42
N ASP A 60 -4.86 -13.47 -1.24
CA ASP A 60 -3.62 -14.11 -0.81
C ASP A 60 -2.58 -13.08 -0.37
N ALA A 61 -1.99 -13.28 0.80
CA ALA A 61 -0.92 -12.45 1.31
C ALA A 61 0.33 -12.49 0.40
N ASP A 62 0.61 -13.62 -0.23
CA ASP A 62 1.78 -13.89 -1.08
C ASP A 62 1.48 -13.79 -2.57
N LEU A 63 0.42 -13.10 -2.96
CA LEU A 63 -0.01 -12.93 -4.34
C LEU A 63 1.15 -12.45 -5.22
N GLY A 64 1.47 -13.22 -6.29
CA GLY A 64 2.60 -12.94 -7.18
C GLY A 64 3.95 -13.52 -6.74
N GLY A 65 4.03 -14.15 -5.58
CA GLY A 65 5.27 -14.78 -5.08
C GLY A 65 5.76 -15.95 -5.93
N ALA A 66 4.84 -16.74 -6.50
CA ALA A 66 5.18 -17.88 -7.35
C ALA A 66 5.86 -17.46 -8.66
N ALA A 67 5.50 -16.34 -9.25
CA ALA A 67 6.11 -15.82 -10.47
C ALA A 67 7.53 -15.26 -10.23
N ALA A 68 7.82 -14.75 -9.04
CA ALA A 68 9.15 -14.26 -8.67
C ALA A 68 10.17 -15.38 -8.47
N MET A 69 9.73 -16.56 -8.02
CA MET A 69 10.61 -17.73 -7.86
C MET A 69 10.98 -18.41 -9.18
N MET A 70 10.14 -18.29 -10.22
CA MET A 70 10.41 -18.88 -11.55
C MET A 70 11.34 -18.03 -12.43
N SER A 71 11.53 -16.75 -12.14
CA SER A 71 12.42 -15.86 -12.90
C SER A 71 13.77 -15.65 -12.24
N GLY A 72 14.46 -16.73 -11.84
CA GLY A 72 15.87 -16.78 -11.44
C GLY A 72 16.52 -15.48 -10.96
N GLY A 73 16.42 -15.19 -9.67
CA GLY A 73 17.48 -14.50 -8.96
C GLY A 73 17.79 -13.05 -9.31
N ARG A 74 16.81 -12.16 -9.42
CA ARG A 74 17.08 -10.72 -9.36
C ARG A 74 16.02 -10.07 -8.46
N VAL A 75 16.46 -9.73 -7.25
CA VAL A 75 15.66 -8.89 -6.35
C VAL A 75 15.49 -7.54 -7.04
N PRO A 76 14.27 -7.09 -7.35
CA PRO A 76 14.10 -5.74 -7.86
C PRO A 76 14.22 -4.77 -6.69
N THR A 77 15.40 -4.20 -6.52
CA THR A 77 15.60 -2.97 -5.78
C THR A 77 15.23 -1.83 -6.73
N ALA A 78 13.99 -1.43 -6.73
CA ALA A 78 13.53 -0.08 -7.03
C ALA A 78 12.03 -0.12 -7.35
N VAL A 79 11.27 0.67 -6.64
CA VAL A 79 9.92 1.10 -7.04
C VAL A 79 10.09 1.83 -8.38
N GLN A 80 9.78 1.18 -9.49
CA GLN A 80 9.57 1.85 -10.77
C GLN A 80 8.07 2.12 -10.88
N GLU A 81 7.71 3.37 -10.69
CA GLU A 81 6.44 3.91 -11.13
C GLU A 81 6.40 3.86 -12.66
N GLY A 82 5.39 3.19 -13.20
CA GLY A 82 5.04 3.27 -14.61
C GLY A 82 5.52 2.10 -15.47
N THR A 83 4.93 0.92 -15.29
CA THR A 83 4.81 -0.05 -16.39
C THR A 83 3.58 -0.93 -16.14
N GLU A 84 2.67 -0.97 -17.08
CA GLU A 84 1.53 -1.88 -17.10
C GLU A 84 2.04 -3.33 -17.03
N GLY A 85 1.81 -4.01 -15.90
CA GLY A 85 2.20 -5.40 -15.69
C GLY A 85 3.00 -5.70 -14.42
N GLY A 86 3.19 -4.75 -13.51
CA GLY A 86 3.88 -4.96 -12.23
C GLY A 86 3.15 -5.99 -11.36
N LEU A 87 3.89 -6.95 -10.82
CA LEU A 87 3.42 -7.89 -9.79
C LEU A 87 2.85 -7.09 -8.61
N VAL A 88 1.55 -7.12 -8.46
CA VAL A 88 0.87 -6.48 -7.33
C VAL A 88 0.84 -7.48 -6.19
N ASP A 89 1.65 -7.24 -5.16
CA ASP A 89 1.60 -7.93 -3.88
C ASP A 89 0.20 -7.82 -3.25
N GLY A 90 -0.25 -8.87 -2.55
CA GLY A 90 -1.58 -8.93 -1.95
C GLY A 90 -1.90 -7.75 -1.03
N ILE A 91 -0.93 -7.28 -0.24
CA ILE A 91 -1.11 -6.12 0.65
C ILE A 91 -1.25 -4.81 -0.15
N SER A 92 -0.49 -4.66 -1.23
CA SER A 92 -0.63 -3.52 -2.16
C SER A 92 -1.99 -3.49 -2.84
N LEU A 93 -2.53 -4.68 -3.19
CA LEU A 93 -3.89 -4.79 -3.74
C LEU A 93 -4.94 -4.33 -2.73
N VAL A 94 -4.81 -4.66 -1.44
CA VAL A 94 -5.70 -4.16 -0.36
C VAL A 94 -5.74 -2.63 -0.35
N ALA A 95 -4.58 -1.96 -0.40
CA ALA A 95 -4.50 -0.51 -0.41
C ALA A 95 -5.17 0.10 -1.65
N GLY A 96 -4.97 -0.50 -2.83
CA GLY A 96 -5.60 -0.09 -4.09
C GLY A 96 -7.14 -0.22 -4.04
N VAL A 97 -7.63 -1.34 -3.54
CA VAL A 97 -9.09 -1.60 -3.38
C VAL A 97 -9.71 -0.59 -2.41
N ARG A 98 -9.07 -0.34 -1.27
CA ARG A 98 -9.56 0.65 -0.31
C ARG A 98 -9.71 2.04 -0.91
N THR A 99 -8.77 2.45 -1.77
CA THR A 99 -8.81 3.76 -2.42
C THR A 99 -9.87 3.83 -3.51
N GLY A 100 -9.97 2.79 -4.35
CA GLY A 100 -10.89 2.78 -5.50
C GLY A 100 -12.33 2.38 -5.16
N GLN A 101 -12.51 1.46 -4.21
CA GLN A 101 -13.82 0.90 -3.83
C GLN A 101 -13.92 0.73 -2.29
N PRO A 102 -14.04 1.80 -1.51
CA PRO A 102 -13.97 1.78 -0.04
C PRO A 102 -15.11 0.98 0.63
N ALA A 103 -16.18 0.67 -0.09
CA ALA A 103 -17.29 -0.14 0.40
C ALA A 103 -16.95 -1.65 0.45
N VAL A 104 -15.95 -2.09 -0.33
CA VAL A 104 -15.55 -3.50 -0.38
C VAL A 104 -14.68 -3.84 0.81
N ARG A 105 -15.03 -4.89 1.53
CA ARG A 105 -14.24 -5.40 2.67
C ARG A 105 -13.17 -6.35 2.17
N THR A 106 -11.96 -6.24 2.69
CA THR A 106 -10.84 -7.10 2.29
C THR A 106 -10.38 -7.96 3.46
N VAL A 107 -10.21 -9.26 3.20
CA VAL A 107 -9.66 -10.24 4.15
C VAL A 107 -8.43 -10.85 3.51
N VAL A 108 -7.32 -10.83 4.21
CA VAL A 108 -6.06 -11.42 3.74
C VAL A 108 -5.98 -12.86 4.20
N LEU A 109 -5.70 -13.77 3.27
CA LEU A 109 -5.43 -15.18 3.51
C LEU A 109 -3.92 -15.40 3.52
N ALA A 110 -3.38 -16.08 4.54
CA ALA A 110 -1.96 -16.31 4.68
C ALA A 110 -1.65 -17.78 5.02
N GLU A 111 -0.54 -18.29 4.51
CA GLU A 111 -0.06 -19.63 4.88
C GLU A 111 0.50 -19.66 6.31
N LYS A 112 1.10 -18.56 6.75
CA LYS A 112 1.71 -18.42 8.07
C LYS A 112 1.25 -17.15 8.76
N ASP A 113 1.04 -17.26 10.05
CA ASP A 113 0.73 -16.14 10.91
C ASP A 113 2.00 -15.30 11.18
N ASP A 114 2.06 -14.09 10.58
CA ASP A 114 3.14 -13.12 10.75
C ASP A 114 2.55 -11.79 11.26
N PRO A 115 2.86 -11.39 12.51
CA PRO A 115 2.33 -10.16 13.09
C PRO A 115 2.69 -8.91 12.30
N ARG A 116 3.89 -8.86 11.70
CA ARG A 116 4.34 -7.71 10.93
C ARG A 116 3.56 -7.57 9.63
N ARG A 117 3.38 -8.68 8.90
CA ARG A 117 2.58 -8.69 7.66
C ARG A 117 1.11 -8.40 7.94
N ALA A 118 0.56 -8.98 9.01
CA ALA A 118 -0.81 -8.69 9.45
C ALA A 118 -0.99 -7.21 9.82
N ALA A 119 -0.02 -6.59 10.51
CA ALA A 119 -0.04 -5.16 10.80
C ALA A 119 -0.02 -4.31 9.52
N LEU A 120 0.80 -4.66 8.53
CA LEU A 120 0.85 -3.98 7.23
C LEU A 120 -0.47 -4.11 6.48
N ALA A 121 -1.08 -5.30 6.47
CA ALA A 121 -2.38 -5.53 5.84
C ALA A 121 -3.49 -4.67 6.48
N LEU A 122 -3.54 -4.59 7.82
CA LEU A 122 -4.48 -3.73 8.53
C LEU A 122 -4.24 -2.24 8.25
N GLN A 123 -2.98 -1.80 8.20
CA GLN A 123 -2.64 -0.41 7.80
C GLN A 123 -3.07 -0.10 6.38
N ALA A 124 -2.94 -1.06 5.45
CA ALA A 124 -3.43 -0.95 4.08
C ALA A 124 -4.97 -0.89 4.02
N GLY A 125 -5.66 -1.34 5.07
CA GLY A 125 -7.11 -1.29 5.21
C GLY A 125 -7.81 -2.64 5.15
N ALA A 126 -7.10 -3.74 5.34
CA ALA A 126 -7.73 -5.04 5.49
C ALA A 126 -8.64 -5.07 6.72
N SER A 127 -9.80 -5.70 6.58
CA SER A 127 -10.76 -5.95 7.66
C SER A 127 -10.47 -7.26 8.40
N GLY A 128 -9.61 -8.12 7.86
CA GLY A 128 -9.25 -9.37 8.49
C GLY A 128 -7.96 -10.00 7.98
N TRP A 129 -7.40 -10.86 8.83
CA TRP A 129 -6.27 -11.74 8.53
C TRP A 129 -6.64 -13.15 8.98
N VAL A 130 -6.54 -14.12 8.09
CA VAL A 130 -6.99 -15.50 8.32
C VAL A 130 -5.95 -16.45 7.75
N ALA A 131 -5.63 -17.51 8.48
CA ALA A 131 -4.77 -18.58 7.99
C ALA A 131 -5.49 -19.41 6.92
N LYS A 132 -4.79 -19.80 5.85
CA LYS A 132 -5.35 -20.61 4.73
C LYS A 132 -5.80 -22.00 5.18
N ASP A 133 -5.28 -22.51 6.28
CA ASP A 133 -5.64 -23.80 6.86
C ASP A 133 -6.85 -23.74 7.81
N CYS A 134 -7.48 -22.57 7.97
CA CYS A 134 -8.67 -22.44 8.80
C CYS A 134 -9.86 -23.22 8.22
N SER A 135 -10.80 -23.62 9.09
CA SER A 135 -12.04 -24.28 8.64
C SER A 135 -12.93 -23.33 7.83
N LEU A 136 -13.70 -23.89 6.86
CA LEU A 136 -14.66 -23.13 6.07
C LEU A 136 -15.66 -22.40 6.96
N SER A 137 -16.14 -23.01 8.03
CA SER A 137 -17.07 -22.37 8.98
C SER A 137 -16.47 -21.15 9.65
N ARG A 138 -15.17 -21.18 9.97
CA ARG A 138 -14.43 -20.02 10.49
C ARG A 138 -14.36 -18.91 9.46
N LEU A 139 -14.00 -19.24 8.22
CA LEU A 139 -13.91 -18.26 7.13
C LEU A 139 -15.26 -17.60 6.86
N LEU A 140 -16.35 -18.36 6.83
CA LEU A 140 -17.72 -17.82 6.68
C LEU A 140 -18.09 -16.88 7.83
N THR A 141 -17.69 -17.22 9.06
CA THR A 141 -17.87 -16.32 10.21
C THR A 141 -17.13 -14.99 10.00
N VAL A 142 -15.90 -15.05 9.50
CA VAL A 142 -15.11 -13.85 9.16
C VAL A 142 -15.78 -13.05 8.05
N ILE A 143 -16.18 -13.68 6.93
CA ILE A 143 -16.86 -13.01 5.82
C ILE A 143 -18.11 -12.26 6.30
N ARG A 144 -18.94 -12.91 7.11
CA ARG A 144 -20.15 -12.29 7.64
C ARG A 144 -19.84 -11.20 8.69
N GLY A 145 -18.76 -11.35 9.45
CA GLY A 145 -18.32 -10.38 10.46
C GLY A 145 -17.79 -9.09 9.84
N VAL A 146 -16.93 -9.18 8.82
CA VAL A 146 -16.37 -7.97 8.17
C VAL A 146 -17.44 -7.10 7.51
N LEU A 147 -18.56 -7.69 7.10
CA LEU A 147 -19.73 -6.96 6.59
C LEU A 147 -20.48 -6.19 7.67
N ARG A 148 -20.25 -6.52 8.95
CA ARG A 148 -20.76 -5.77 10.12
C ARG A 148 -19.71 -4.83 10.71
N ASP A 149 -18.66 -4.51 9.93
CA ASP A 149 -17.53 -3.68 10.37
C ASP A 149 -16.69 -4.28 11.51
N GLU A 150 -16.76 -5.62 11.69
CA GLU A 150 -15.90 -6.32 12.64
C GLU A 150 -14.50 -6.54 12.02
N THR A 151 -13.45 -6.38 12.82
CA THR A 151 -12.09 -6.75 12.42
C THR A 151 -11.75 -8.13 12.95
N HIS A 152 -11.30 -9.01 12.06
CA HIS A 152 -10.97 -10.39 12.42
C HIS A 152 -9.45 -10.64 12.37
N LEU A 153 -8.90 -11.02 13.51
CA LEU A 153 -7.50 -11.43 13.67
C LEU A 153 -7.43 -12.70 14.52
N PRO A 154 -6.49 -13.62 14.23
CA PRO A 154 -6.18 -14.70 15.18
C PRO A 154 -5.76 -14.10 16.53
N PRO A 155 -6.32 -14.57 17.67
CA PRO A 155 -5.96 -14.02 18.99
C PRO A 155 -4.46 -14.07 19.28
N ALA A 156 -3.77 -15.11 18.80
CA ALA A 156 -2.32 -15.26 18.94
C ALA A 156 -1.52 -14.14 18.28
N LEU A 157 -2.04 -13.54 17.20
CA LEU A 157 -1.38 -12.42 16.51
C LEU A 157 -1.62 -11.06 17.15
N LEU A 158 -2.69 -10.89 17.93
CA LEU A 158 -3.15 -9.59 18.39
C LEU A 158 -2.06 -8.79 19.11
N THR A 159 -1.35 -9.40 20.04
CA THR A 159 -0.27 -8.73 20.80
C THR A 159 0.87 -8.28 19.89
N GLY A 160 1.28 -9.15 18.95
CA GLY A 160 2.34 -8.86 17.99
C GLY A 160 1.94 -7.72 17.05
N VAL A 161 0.75 -7.77 16.50
CA VAL A 161 0.19 -6.74 15.62
C VAL A 161 0.10 -5.39 16.34
N LEU A 162 -0.39 -5.33 17.57
CA LEU A 162 -0.45 -4.09 18.36
C LEU A 162 0.94 -3.51 18.60
N ARG A 163 1.95 -4.34 18.86
CA ARG A 163 3.35 -3.88 18.99
C ARG A 163 3.86 -3.26 17.70
N GLU A 164 3.65 -3.92 16.56
CA GLU A 164 4.07 -3.41 15.25
C GLU A 164 3.37 -2.08 14.91
N LEU A 165 2.05 -1.99 15.10
CA LEU A 165 1.29 -0.76 14.87
C LEU A 165 1.76 0.39 15.77
N THR A 166 2.04 0.11 17.05
CA THR A 166 2.52 1.11 18.01
C THR A 166 3.94 1.57 17.66
N ALA A 167 4.82 0.64 17.29
CA ALA A 167 6.19 0.96 16.84
C ALA A 167 6.16 1.81 15.57
N ALA A 168 5.36 1.45 14.58
CA ALA A 168 5.20 2.21 13.34
C ALA A 168 4.71 3.65 13.61
N ARG A 169 3.74 3.81 14.53
CA ARG A 169 3.24 5.13 14.94
C ARG A 169 4.32 5.96 15.63
N LYS A 170 5.09 5.35 16.54
CA LYS A 170 6.19 6.04 17.24
C LYS A 170 7.26 6.52 16.24
N HIS A 171 7.68 5.65 15.32
CA HIS A 171 8.67 6.01 14.30
C HIS A 171 8.16 7.09 13.34
N ARG A 172 6.88 7.10 13.02
CA ARG A 172 6.27 8.15 12.20
C ARG A 172 6.31 9.50 12.94
N THR A 173 5.87 9.54 14.19
CA THR A 173 5.87 10.76 15.03
C THR A 173 7.28 11.31 15.22
N GLU A 174 8.28 10.46 15.42
CA GLU A 174 9.68 10.87 15.52
C GLU A 174 10.20 11.45 14.20
N SER A 175 9.89 10.82 13.06
CA SER A 175 10.23 11.32 11.74
C SER A 175 9.56 12.68 11.45
N GLU A 176 8.30 12.86 11.84
CA GLU A 176 7.56 14.11 11.72
C GLU A 176 8.25 15.23 12.52
N ARG A 177 8.62 14.98 13.78
CA ARG A 177 9.36 15.95 14.63
C ARG A 177 10.71 16.35 14.03
N LEU A 178 11.46 15.38 13.50
CA LEU A 178 12.74 15.68 12.85
C LEU A 178 12.56 16.57 11.61
N VAL A 179 11.54 16.32 10.80
CA VAL A 179 11.22 17.16 9.64
C VAL A 179 10.72 18.54 10.08
N GLU A 180 9.96 18.66 11.15
CA GLU A 180 9.52 19.93 11.71
C GLU A 180 10.69 20.81 12.20
N SER A 181 11.81 20.20 12.62
CA SER A 181 13.03 20.93 13.03
C SER A 181 13.78 21.58 11.86
N LEU A 182 13.44 21.24 10.62
CA LEU A 182 14.06 21.84 9.43
C LEU A 182 13.54 23.26 9.20
N THR A 183 14.44 24.15 8.80
CA THR A 183 14.06 25.49 8.31
C THR A 183 13.22 25.40 7.03
N PRO A 184 12.44 26.42 6.68
CA PRO A 184 11.67 26.43 5.43
C PRO A 184 12.51 26.08 4.19
N ARG A 185 13.74 26.59 4.12
CA ARG A 185 14.65 26.36 3.01
C ARG A 185 15.21 24.94 2.96
N GLU A 186 15.54 24.37 4.10
CA GLU A 186 15.96 22.97 4.23
C GLU A 186 14.81 22.02 3.86
N ARG A 187 13.58 22.36 4.21
CA ARG A 187 12.38 21.59 3.84
C ARG A 187 12.10 21.62 2.34
N GLU A 188 12.32 22.75 1.66
CA GLU A 188 12.26 22.83 0.20
C GLU A 188 13.31 21.93 -0.46
N VAL A 189 14.55 21.97 0.02
CA VAL A 189 15.62 21.09 -0.45
C VAL A 189 15.26 19.62 -0.23
N LEU A 190 14.72 19.26 0.93
CA LEU A 190 14.27 17.90 1.22
C LEU A 190 13.16 17.44 0.25
N ARG A 191 12.19 18.28 -0.07
CA ARG A 191 11.14 17.98 -1.08
C ARG A 191 11.73 17.75 -2.48
N CYS A 192 12.74 18.51 -2.85
CA CYS A 192 13.47 18.29 -4.09
C CYS A 192 14.22 16.95 -4.09
N MET A 193 14.82 16.56 -2.94
CA MET A 193 15.45 15.25 -2.80
C MET A 193 14.43 14.12 -2.91
N VAL A 194 13.24 14.27 -2.34
CA VAL A 194 12.13 13.30 -2.44
C VAL A 194 11.65 13.15 -3.89
N ALA A 195 11.69 14.23 -4.68
CA ALA A 195 11.41 14.22 -6.12
C ALA A 195 12.55 13.63 -6.97
N GLY A 196 13.66 13.16 -6.35
CA GLY A 196 14.79 12.58 -7.06
C GLY A 196 15.70 13.59 -7.77
N LEU A 197 15.55 14.89 -7.48
CA LEU A 197 16.35 15.92 -8.14
C LEU A 197 17.80 15.90 -7.67
N GLY A 198 18.73 15.89 -8.63
CA GLY A 198 20.17 16.04 -8.36
C GLY A 198 20.53 17.48 -7.95
N ARG A 199 21.70 17.66 -7.32
CA ARG A 199 22.15 18.97 -6.79
C ARG A 199 22.05 20.15 -7.78
N LYS A 200 22.36 19.91 -9.06
CA LYS A 200 22.29 20.93 -10.11
C LYS A 200 20.85 21.35 -10.36
N ALA A 201 19.95 20.40 -10.51
CA ALA A 201 18.51 20.66 -10.71
C ALA A 201 17.86 21.35 -9.48
N VAL A 202 18.28 20.99 -8.27
CA VAL A 202 17.85 21.68 -7.03
C VAL A 202 18.34 23.13 -7.04
N ALA A 203 19.60 23.38 -7.43
CA ALA A 203 20.18 24.72 -7.52
C ALA A 203 19.42 25.62 -8.51
N GLU A 204 19.15 25.11 -9.70
CA GLU A 204 18.37 25.79 -10.73
C GLU A 204 16.95 26.09 -10.25
N ARG A 205 16.25 25.10 -9.67
CA ARG A 205 14.88 25.24 -9.21
C ARG A 205 14.72 26.22 -8.08
N LEU A 206 15.64 26.22 -7.12
CA LEU A 206 15.57 27.06 -5.93
C LEU A 206 16.33 28.38 -6.08
N PHE A 207 16.87 28.68 -7.27
CA PHE A 207 17.68 29.87 -7.55
C PHE A 207 18.86 30.02 -6.59
N LEU A 208 19.58 28.92 -6.34
CA LEU A 208 20.73 28.84 -5.44
C LEU A 208 22.00 28.44 -6.20
N SER A 209 23.17 28.73 -5.61
CA SER A 209 24.41 28.15 -6.09
C SER A 209 24.47 26.65 -5.75
N PRO A 210 25.14 25.81 -6.59
CA PRO A 210 25.35 24.40 -6.26
C PRO A 210 26.09 24.17 -4.93
N HIS A 211 26.92 25.11 -4.52
CA HIS A 211 27.62 25.10 -3.24
C HIS A 211 26.65 25.31 -2.09
N THR A 212 25.74 26.27 -2.17
CA THR A 212 24.69 26.54 -1.19
C THR A 212 23.75 25.34 -1.02
N VAL A 213 23.37 24.70 -2.16
CA VAL A 213 22.56 23.47 -2.12
C VAL A 213 23.28 22.35 -1.36
N ARG A 214 24.59 22.18 -1.61
CA ARG A 214 25.40 21.19 -0.89
C ARG A 214 25.35 21.42 0.63
N THR A 215 25.51 22.67 1.06
CA THR A 215 25.45 23.06 2.48
C THR A 215 24.06 22.74 3.07
N HIS A 216 22.99 23.14 2.38
CA HIS A 216 21.62 22.80 2.84
C HIS A 216 21.39 21.30 2.91
N MET A 217 21.83 20.52 1.91
CA MET A 217 21.72 19.06 1.96
C MET A 217 22.47 18.47 3.16
N GLN A 218 23.68 18.95 3.46
CA GLN A 218 24.45 18.50 4.62
C GLN A 218 23.72 18.84 5.94
N ASN A 219 23.18 20.05 6.05
CA ASN A 219 22.38 20.46 7.20
C ASN A 219 21.13 19.61 7.38
N VAL A 220 20.42 19.30 6.28
CA VAL A 220 19.26 18.39 6.30
C VAL A 220 19.67 17.03 6.83
N LEU A 221 20.74 16.43 6.29
CA LEU A 221 21.23 15.12 6.73
C LEU A 221 21.59 15.14 8.22
N GLY A 222 22.31 16.19 8.68
CA GLY A 222 22.71 16.35 10.08
C GLY A 222 21.50 16.50 11.02
N LYS A 223 20.52 17.33 10.68
CA LYS A 223 19.31 17.53 11.49
C LYS A 223 18.41 16.31 11.53
N LEU A 224 18.33 15.55 10.42
CA LEU A 224 17.59 14.30 10.37
C LEU A 224 18.34 13.11 10.99
N GLY A 225 19.62 13.29 11.40
CA GLY A 225 20.43 12.24 12.00
C GLY A 225 20.77 11.09 11.02
N VAL A 226 20.85 11.38 9.72
CA VAL A 226 21.11 10.37 8.68
C VAL A 226 22.35 10.71 7.86
N HIS A 227 23.00 9.66 7.30
CA HIS A 227 24.28 9.82 6.59
C HIS A 227 24.15 9.69 5.06
N SER A 228 22.95 9.44 4.52
CA SER A 228 22.74 9.32 3.09
C SER A 228 21.47 10.01 2.62
N THR A 229 21.49 10.47 1.37
CA THR A 229 20.32 11.05 0.69
C THR A 229 19.14 10.09 0.68
N LEU A 230 19.40 8.80 0.43
CA LEU A 230 18.37 7.77 0.41
C LEU A 230 17.69 7.61 1.79
N ALA A 231 18.49 7.61 2.87
CA ALA A 231 17.95 7.54 4.23
C ALA A 231 17.11 8.79 4.57
N ALA A 232 17.53 9.98 4.14
CA ALA A 232 16.76 11.21 4.32
C ALA A 232 15.43 11.17 3.55
N VAL A 233 15.42 10.69 2.32
CA VAL A 233 14.20 10.51 1.52
C VAL A 233 13.26 9.49 2.16
N ALA A 234 13.78 8.36 2.65
CA ALA A 234 12.97 7.35 3.34
C ALA A 234 12.34 7.91 4.63
N LEU A 235 13.09 8.70 5.41
CA LEU A 235 12.59 9.38 6.60
C LEU A 235 11.52 10.42 6.25
N ALA A 236 11.76 11.23 5.23
CA ALA A 236 10.83 12.25 4.74
C ALA A 236 9.49 11.63 4.29
N ARG A 237 9.53 10.53 3.52
CA ARG A 237 8.33 9.80 3.11
C ARG A 237 7.54 9.24 4.30
N ARG A 238 8.22 8.71 5.32
CA ARG A 238 7.56 8.26 6.56
C ARG A 238 6.89 9.40 7.31
N ALA A 239 7.49 10.59 7.28
CA ALA A 239 6.92 11.83 7.84
C ALA A 239 5.82 12.46 6.96
N GLY A 240 5.42 11.83 5.85
CA GLY A 240 4.39 12.35 4.96
C GLY A 240 4.84 13.51 4.06
N VAL A 241 6.14 13.72 3.90
CA VAL A 241 6.67 14.75 3.00
C VAL A 241 6.58 14.26 1.56
N GLY A 242 5.70 14.89 0.78
CA GLY A 242 5.58 14.65 -0.66
C GLY A 242 6.70 15.30 -1.48
N PRO A 243 6.87 14.86 -2.76
CA PRO A 243 7.76 15.53 -3.70
C PRO A 243 7.28 16.97 -3.99
N VAL A 244 8.15 17.81 -4.53
CA VAL A 244 7.73 19.08 -5.14
C VAL A 244 7.01 18.78 -6.45
N ASP A 245 5.97 19.56 -6.77
CA ASP A 245 5.33 19.50 -8.07
C ASP A 245 6.35 19.85 -9.16
N LEU A 246 6.60 18.91 -10.06
CA LEU A 246 7.52 19.07 -11.18
C LEU A 246 6.87 19.87 -12.34
N ALA A 247 5.53 19.97 -12.36
CA ALA A 247 4.79 20.83 -13.27
C ALA A 247 5.04 22.30 -12.87
N GLY A 248 5.82 22.99 -13.66
CA GLY A 248 6.14 24.41 -13.45
C GLY A 248 4.86 25.24 -13.38
N ASN A 249 4.68 25.94 -12.30
CA ASN A 249 3.73 27.04 -12.21
C ASN A 249 4.23 28.14 -13.16
N VAL A 250 3.75 28.14 -14.39
CA VAL A 250 3.73 29.35 -15.23
C VAL A 250 2.68 30.26 -14.59
N VAL A 251 3.13 31.09 -13.66
CA VAL A 251 2.32 32.20 -13.21
C VAL A 251 2.25 33.16 -14.41
N GLU A 252 1.17 33.10 -15.18
CA GLU A 252 0.77 34.18 -16.05
C GLU A 252 0.60 35.45 -15.20
N ARG A 253 1.61 36.30 -15.22
CA ARG A 253 1.43 37.71 -14.88
C ARG A 253 0.59 38.30 -15.98
N GLY A 254 -0.74 38.16 -15.84
CA GLY A 254 -1.67 38.97 -16.62
C GLY A 254 -1.39 40.45 -16.36
N GLY A 255 -0.77 41.09 -17.32
CA GLY A 255 -0.64 42.53 -17.35
C GLY A 255 -2.01 43.15 -17.44
N GLN A 256 -2.34 43.96 -16.45
CA GLN A 256 -3.37 44.99 -16.58
C GLN A 256 -2.67 46.24 -17.11
N LEU A 257 -2.99 46.58 -18.34
CA LEU A 257 -2.74 47.89 -18.89
C LEU A 257 -4.03 48.41 -19.53
N ALA A 258 -4.38 49.61 -19.08
CA ALA A 258 -5.37 50.56 -19.52
C ALA A 258 -6.84 50.25 -19.30
#